data_bfd38273c7605d03bd6cf7e6087f2d16
#
_entry.id   bfd38273c7605d03bd6cf7e6087f2d16
#
_cell.length_a   1.000
_cell.length_b   1.000
_cell.length_c   1.000
_cell.angle_alpha   90.00
_cell.angle_beta   90.00
_cell.angle_gamma   90.00
#
_symmetry.space_group_name_H-M   'P 1'
#
loop_
_entity.id
_entity.type
_entity.pdbx_description
1 polymer ?
#
loop_
_entity_poly.entity_id
_entity_poly.type
_entity_poly.pdbx_seq_one_letter_code
_entity_poly.pdbx_strand_id
1 'polypeptide(L)'
;GRDPSVAEPGSDAVLETLRRQAKGLGQALSLEVVTLMVRDMASDVRLLAPIQQVVKALGPALLRLAMVDPRFFSDKKHPARSLLSEMTDRSLAFETEDAMGFQDFLAPLQVQVAQLSGRLIDNSEPFSEALHVLVQGWEQRRKDDRIQVDAAVQALEKVDARNRLAMTSAQEILHRPDIGHIPIQVVEFLRGPWAQVIAHSSMGDTTGSPDPGGYSELVGRLIWSARPELTRRSPAELAALIPKMIAKLREGLDAIQYPPEHTSAFFDVLMALHQQALRPVKAAVEADQAPSSVPPANSEIRPLLEEGDNLWMAPMEAKVSGFMEFTEGDADFAQSNLPAAAMPPVGSWVELKVNDRWIRTQLTWASPHGTLFLFTGASGNTQSMTSR
;
A
#
# COMPACT_ATOMS: atom_id res chain seq x y z
N GLY A 1 28.38 17.82 30.68
CA GLY A 1 28.22 19.24 30.84
C GLY A 1 27.56 19.80 29.60
N ARG A 2 26.22 19.86 29.57
CA ARG A 2 25.48 20.63 28.58
C ARG A 2 25.09 21.95 29.25
N ASP A 3 25.47 23.03 28.61
CA ASP A 3 25.18 24.39 29.03
C ASP A 3 23.68 24.68 28.93
N PRO A 4 22.99 25.17 29.98
CA PRO A 4 21.52 25.36 29.96
C PRO A 4 21.10 26.77 29.47
N SER A 5 21.84 27.42 28.60
CA SER A 5 21.56 28.80 28.25
C SER A 5 21.68 29.07 26.74
N VAL A 6 20.71 28.56 25.97
CA VAL A 6 20.35 29.18 24.68
C VAL A 6 18.82 29.37 24.68
N ALA A 7 18.36 30.37 25.43
CA ALA A 7 17.05 30.93 25.25
C ALA A 7 17.04 31.70 23.92
N GLU A 8 16.14 31.34 23.00
CA GLU A 8 16.01 32.04 21.73
C GLU A 8 15.66 33.53 21.99
N PRO A 9 16.36 34.49 21.35
CA PRO A 9 16.25 35.91 21.69
C PRO A 9 14.88 36.54 21.45
N GLY A 10 13.93 35.83 20.79
CA GLY A 10 12.59 36.34 20.52
C GLY A 10 11.63 36.30 21.71
N SER A 11 11.62 35.24 22.52
CA SER A 11 10.67 35.06 23.62
C SER A 11 11.02 35.95 24.81
N ASP A 12 12.29 36.02 25.16
CA ASP A 12 12.77 36.83 26.30
C ASP A 12 12.63 38.32 26.05
N ALA A 13 12.90 38.79 24.82
CA ALA A 13 12.69 40.20 24.44
C ALA A 13 11.22 40.60 24.51
N VAL A 14 10.30 39.73 24.09
CA VAL A 14 8.86 39.94 24.20
C VAL A 14 8.42 39.97 25.65
N LEU A 15 8.89 39.01 26.47
CA LEU A 15 8.59 38.95 27.90
C LEU A 15 9.04 40.22 28.63
N GLU A 16 10.27 40.68 28.39
CA GLU A 16 10.80 41.91 28.98
C GLU A 16 9.97 43.15 28.59
N THR A 17 9.56 43.23 27.34
CA THR A 17 8.70 44.35 26.85
C THR A 17 7.33 44.32 27.52
N LEU A 18 6.69 43.13 27.61
CA LEU A 18 5.40 42.97 28.26
C LEU A 18 5.46 43.19 29.77
N ARG A 19 6.55 42.79 30.47
CA ARG A 19 6.76 43.12 31.88
C ARG A 19 6.80 44.60 32.14
N ARG A 20 7.42 45.40 31.28
CA ARG A 20 7.42 46.89 31.40
C ARG A 20 6.04 47.49 31.15
N GLN A 21 5.21 46.85 30.33
CA GLN A 21 3.84 47.31 30.03
C GLN A 21 2.79 46.83 31.05
N ALA A 22 3.12 45.87 31.93
CA ALA A 22 2.19 45.36 32.92
C ALA A 22 1.78 46.43 33.92
N LYS A 23 0.48 46.70 33.97
CA LYS A 23 -0.13 47.79 34.77
C LYS A 23 -0.47 47.34 36.21
N GLY A 24 -0.17 46.09 36.62
CA GLY A 24 -0.48 45.58 37.93
C GLY A 24 0.07 44.18 38.22
N LEU A 25 0.03 43.81 39.49
CA LEU A 25 0.55 42.52 39.98
C LEU A 25 -0.13 41.32 39.27
N GLY A 26 -1.43 41.43 38.97
CA GLY A 26 -2.15 40.37 38.27
C GLY A 26 -1.60 40.06 36.87
N GLN A 27 -1.29 41.09 36.06
CA GLN A 27 -0.71 40.90 34.76
C GLN A 27 0.74 40.38 34.84
N ALA A 28 1.54 40.84 35.79
CA ALA A 28 2.87 40.32 36.02
C ALA A 28 2.86 38.84 36.42
N LEU A 29 1.96 38.40 37.26
CA LEU A 29 1.75 37.00 37.63
C LEU A 29 1.27 36.17 36.43
N SER A 30 0.38 36.72 35.58
CA SER A 30 -0.09 36.05 34.37
C SER A 30 1.06 35.74 33.40
N LEU A 31 1.97 36.68 33.20
CA LEU A 31 3.15 36.47 32.36
C LEU A 31 4.06 35.38 32.92
N GLU A 32 4.26 35.34 34.24
CA GLU A 32 5.08 34.33 34.92
C GLU A 32 4.48 32.93 34.75
N VAL A 33 3.18 32.80 34.96
CA VAL A 33 2.44 31.54 34.84
C VAL A 33 2.53 31.02 33.40
N VAL A 34 2.35 31.88 32.36
CA VAL A 34 2.49 31.45 30.97
C VAL A 34 3.92 31.04 30.64
N THR A 35 4.90 31.77 31.15
CA THR A 35 6.32 31.42 30.94
C THR A 35 6.65 30.05 31.52
N LEU A 36 6.20 29.77 32.75
CA LEU A 36 6.38 28.45 33.37
C LEU A 36 5.63 27.36 32.60
N MET A 37 4.38 27.59 32.23
CA MET A 37 3.57 26.64 31.46
C MET A 37 4.23 26.27 30.13
N VAL A 38 4.66 27.26 29.35
CA VAL A 38 5.32 27.04 28.06
C VAL A 38 6.64 26.29 28.26
N ARG A 39 7.41 26.62 29.31
CA ARG A 39 8.65 25.92 29.64
C ARG A 39 8.39 24.46 30.00
N ASP A 40 7.44 24.19 30.87
CA ASP A 40 7.10 22.83 31.30
C ASP A 40 6.64 21.97 30.11
N MET A 41 5.75 22.50 29.28
CA MET A 41 5.31 21.78 28.07
C MET A 41 6.44 21.57 27.08
N ALA A 42 7.30 22.55 26.86
CA ALA A 42 8.43 22.46 25.94
C ALA A 42 9.59 21.57 26.47
N SER A 43 9.56 21.21 27.74
CA SER A 43 10.51 20.26 28.36
C SER A 43 9.92 18.86 28.57
N ASP A 44 8.65 18.64 28.19
CA ASP A 44 8.03 17.32 28.31
C ASP A 44 8.73 16.32 27.38
N VAL A 45 9.36 15.31 27.98
CA VAL A 45 10.13 14.27 27.29
C VAL A 45 9.28 13.36 26.40
N ARG A 46 7.95 13.37 26.57
CA ARG A 46 7.02 12.61 25.73
C ARG A 46 6.78 13.27 24.38
N LEU A 47 7.08 14.56 24.27
CA LEU A 47 6.93 15.32 23.02
C LEU A 47 8.21 15.25 22.22
N LEU A 48 8.10 15.00 20.91
CA LEU A 48 9.23 15.05 19.99
C LEU A 48 9.83 16.46 19.91
N ALA A 49 11.13 16.56 19.66
CA ALA A 49 11.87 17.83 19.65
C ALA A 49 11.24 18.91 18.72
N PRO A 50 10.76 18.61 17.50
CA PRO A 50 10.07 19.58 16.67
C PRO A 50 8.77 20.13 17.31
N ILE A 51 8.02 19.31 18.04
CA ILE A 51 6.80 19.75 18.75
C ILE A 51 7.15 20.66 19.92
N GLN A 52 8.20 20.31 20.67
CA GLN A 52 8.71 21.19 21.74
C GLN A 52 9.09 22.57 21.19
N GLN A 53 9.69 22.62 19.97
CA GLN A 53 10.01 23.89 19.31
C GLN A 53 8.75 24.67 18.90
N VAL A 54 7.71 23.99 18.40
CA VAL A 54 6.43 24.62 18.07
C VAL A 54 5.78 25.21 19.32
N VAL A 55 5.81 24.50 20.46
CA VAL A 55 5.30 25.03 21.75
C VAL A 55 6.08 26.28 22.18
N LYS A 56 7.43 26.27 22.07
CA LYS A 56 8.27 27.45 22.37
C LYS A 56 7.92 28.62 21.46
N ALA A 57 7.77 28.37 20.16
CA ALA A 57 7.43 29.42 19.18
C ALA A 57 6.04 30.03 19.40
N LEU A 58 5.12 29.32 20.04
CA LEU A 58 3.81 29.84 20.41
C LEU A 58 3.87 30.77 21.64
N GLY A 59 4.93 30.68 22.46
CA GLY A 59 5.10 31.43 23.72
C GLY A 59 4.85 32.94 23.59
N PRO A 60 5.43 33.67 22.62
CA PRO A 60 5.19 35.10 22.44
C PRO A 60 3.71 35.47 22.23
N ALA A 61 2.97 34.65 21.47
CA ALA A 61 1.54 34.87 21.23
C ALA A 61 0.72 34.62 22.51
N LEU A 62 1.05 33.57 23.28
CA LEU A 62 0.41 33.27 24.54
C LEU A 62 0.67 34.35 25.61
N LEU A 63 1.89 34.91 25.66
CA LEU A 63 2.24 36.02 26.57
C LEU A 63 1.40 37.27 26.24
N ARG A 64 1.24 37.61 24.96
CA ARG A 64 0.38 38.73 24.54
C ARG A 64 -1.09 38.46 24.93
N LEU A 65 -1.58 37.24 24.67
CA LEU A 65 -2.94 36.86 25.03
C LEU A 65 -3.20 36.97 26.54
N ALA A 66 -2.25 36.55 27.38
CA ALA A 66 -2.37 36.62 28.83
C ALA A 66 -2.51 38.05 29.37
N MET A 67 -2.03 39.05 28.63
CA MET A 67 -2.16 40.45 28.96
C MET A 67 -3.57 41.03 28.68
N VAL A 68 -4.28 40.44 27.70
CA VAL A 68 -5.54 40.98 27.20
C VAL A 68 -6.77 40.14 27.59
N ASP A 69 -6.61 38.83 27.73
CA ASP A 69 -7.71 37.91 28.06
C ASP A 69 -7.43 37.03 29.30
N PRO A 70 -7.83 37.47 30.49
CA PRO A 70 -7.65 36.70 31.76
C PRO A 70 -8.37 35.35 31.76
N ARG A 71 -9.41 35.16 30.92
CA ARG A 71 -10.20 33.91 30.84
C ARG A 71 -9.33 32.73 30.37
N PHE A 72 -8.21 33.00 29.74
CA PHE A 72 -7.21 32.00 29.40
C PHE A 72 -6.83 31.10 30.59
N PHE A 73 -6.78 31.63 31.80
CA PHE A 73 -6.42 30.87 33.01
C PHE A 73 -7.60 30.14 33.64
N SER A 74 -8.81 30.71 33.57
CA SER A 74 -10.01 30.19 34.28
C SER A 74 -10.87 29.28 33.39
N ASP A 75 -10.92 29.51 32.08
CA ASP A 75 -11.77 28.76 31.17
C ASP A 75 -11.02 27.58 30.53
N LYS A 76 -11.44 26.36 30.84
CA LYS A 76 -10.89 25.15 30.26
C LYS A 76 -11.15 25.01 28.74
N LYS A 77 -12.21 25.66 28.25
CA LYS A 77 -12.61 25.66 26.85
C LYS A 77 -12.05 26.84 26.06
N HIS A 78 -11.16 27.61 26.66
CA HIS A 78 -10.54 28.73 25.98
C HIS A 78 -9.77 28.29 24.72
N PRO A 79 -9.95 28.95 23.55
CA PRO A 79 -9.36 28.52 22.27
C PRO A 79 -7.85 28.25 22.31
N ALA A 80 -7.08 29.08 22.99
CA ALA A 80 -5.64 28.88 23.11
C ALA A 80 -5.29 27.63 23.96
N ARG A 81 -6.08 27.29 24.99
CA ARG A 81 -5.89 26.04 25.75
C ARG A 81 -6.28 24.83 24.93
N SER A 82 -7.39 24.92 24.21
CA SER A 82 -7.83 23.86 23.31
C SER A 82 -6.81 23.61 22.22
N LEU A 83 -6.21 24.67 21.65
CA LEU A 83 -5.14 24.55 20.65
C LEU A 83 -3.92 23.81 21.23
N LEU A 84 -3.45 24.20 22.42
CA LEU A 84 -2.34 23.54 23.11
C LEU A 84 -2.65 22.05 23.38
N SER A 85 -3.84 21.75 23.91
CA SER A 85 -4.26 20.38 24.21
C SER A 85 -4.33 19.53 22.92
N GLU A 86 -5.05 19.98 21.90
CA GLU A 86 -5.18 19.25 20.62
C GLU A 86 -3.82 18.98 19.96
N MET A 87 -2.95 19.96 19.99
CA MET A 87 -1.61 19.88 19.42
C MET A 87 -0.74 18.85 20.18
N THR A 88 -0.75 18.89 21.53
CA THR A 88 0.05 17.97 22.33
C THR A 88 -0.53 16.56 22.35
N ASP A 89 -1.84 16.41 22.55
CA ASP A 89 -2.50 15.09 22.63
C ASP A 89 -2.33 14.31 21.31
N ARG A 90 -2.46 14.98 20.16
CA ARG A 90 -2.27 14.36 18.85
C ARG A 90 -0.81 14.03 18.56
N SER A 91 0.13 14.87 19.06
CA SER A 91 1.57 14.62 18.87
C SER A 91 2.06 13.37 19.60
N LEU A 92 1.41 12.95 20.68
CA LEU A 92 1.74 11.73 21.42
C LEU A 92 1.47 10.43 20.65
N ALA A 93 0.76 10.51 19.51
CA ALA A 93 0.58 9.37 18.61
C ALA A 93 1.86 9.01 17.81
N PHE A 94 2.84 9.91 17.79
CA PHE A 94 4.09 9.73 17.05
C PHE A 94 5.24 9.44 18.02
N GLU A 95 5.92 8.31 17.81
CA GLU A 95 7.05 7.89 18.67
C GLU A 95 8.40 8.43 18.19
N THR A 96 8.52 8.76 16.88
CA THR A 96 9.76 9.26 16.25
C THR A 96 9.48 10.36 15.25
N GLU A 97 10.49 11.17 14.93
CA GLU A 97 10.40 12.24 13.91
C GLU A 97 10.27 11.69 12.48
N ASP A 98 10.75 10.47 12.25
CA ASP A 98 10.64 9.75 10.98
C ASP A 98 9.31 8.97 10.86
N ALA A 99 8.45 9.02 11.87
CA ALA A 99 7.16 8.33 11.82
C ALA A 99 6.34 8.84 10.63
N MET A 100 5.78 7.89 9.90
CA MET A 100 4.99 8.20 8.71
C MET A 100 3.81 9.11 9.09
N GLY A 101 3.62 10.22 8.35
CA GLY A 101 2.59 11.22 8.64
C GLY A 101 2.99 12.27 9.68
N PHE A 102 4.14 12.14 10.37
CA PHE A 102 4.57 13.16 11.34
C PHE A 102 4.83 14.51 10.68
N GLN A 103 5.50 14.55 9.55
CA GLN A 103 5.75 15.80 8.82
C GLN A 103 4.46 16.46 8.33
N ASP A 104 3.50 15.66 7.92
CA ASP A 104 2.17 16.12 7.51
C ASP A 104 1.35 16.69 8.68
N PHE A 105 1.58 16.18 9.88
CA PHE A 105 1.02 16.74 11.11
C PHE A 105 1.75 18.00 11.54
N LEU A 106 3.09 18.02 11.46
CA LEU A 106 3.95 19.10 11.94
C LEU A 106 3.84 20.37 11.07
N ALA A 107 3.86 20.23 9.74
CA ALA A 107 3.92 21.38 8.83
C ALA A 107 2.73 22.36 9.00
N PRO A 108 1.45 21.94 9.07
CA PRO A 108 0.34 22.84 9.35
C PRO A 108 0.46 23.54 10.72
N LEU A 109 0.96 22.82 11.74
CA LEU A 109 1.19 23.41 13.07
C LEU A 109 2.21 24.55 13.01
N GLN A 110 3.35 24.32 12.35
CA GLN A 110 4.39 25.34 12.18
C GLN A 110 3.86 26.58 11.48
N VAL A 111 3.05 26.40 10.42
CA VAL A 111 2.43 27.52 9.68
C VAL A 111 1.51 28.32 10.59
N GLN A 112 0.60 27.66 11.32
CA GLN A 112 -0.35 28.36 12.18
C GLN A 112 0.34 29.07 13.36
N VAL A 113 1.34 28.43 13.96
CA VAL A 113 2.11 29.04 15.05
C VAL A 113 2.95 30.23 14.57
N ALA A 114 3.56 30.15 13.38
CA ALA A 114 4.28 31.28 12.79
C ALA A 114 3.34 32.48 12.54
N GLN A 115 2.13 32.21 12.03
CA GLN A 115 1.12 33.25 11.82
C GLN A 115 0.68 33.90 13.15
N LEU A 116 0.42 33.09 14.20
CA LEU A 116 0.06 33.61 15.53
C LEU A 116 1.19 34.43 16.14
N SER A 117 2.44 34.01 16.00
CA SER A 117 3.60 34.71 16.55
C SER A 117 3.86 36.05 15.89
N GLY A 118 3.56 36.16 14.60
CA GLY A 118 3.70 37.43 13.83
C GLY A 118 2.52 38.38 13.92
N ARG A 119 1.36 37.94 14.46
CA ARG A 119 0.12 38.73 14.50
C ARG A 119 0.00 39.53 15.80
N LEU A 120 -0.67 40.66 15.73
CA LEU A 120 -1.09 41.41 16.93
C LEU A 120 -2.20 40.61 17.62
N ILE A 121 -2.04 40.34 18.93
CA ILE A 121 -3.00 39.58 19.75
C ILE A 121 -3.68 40.57 20.68
N ASP A 122 -4.91 40.92 20.40
CA ASP A 122 -5.77 41.81 21.19
C ASP A 122 -7.02 41.07 21.74
N ASN A 123 -7.26 39.86 21.29
CA ASN A 123 -8.31 38.95 21.78
C ASN A 123 -7.97 37.47 21.49
N SER A 124 -8.88 36.54 21.81
CA SER A 124 -8.70 35.10 21.60
C SER A 124 -9.04 34.60 20.18
N GLU A 125 -9.59 35.47 19.29
CA GLU A 125 -10.06 35.09 17.95
C GLU A 125 -8.97 34.47 17.07
N PRO A 126 -7.71 34.98 17.00
CA PRO A 126 -6.66 34.37 16.23
C PRO A 126 -6.36 32.90 16.61
N PHE A 127 -6.51 32.57 17.90
CA PHE A 127 -6.33 31.19 18.36
C PHE A 127 -7.53 30.30 17.99
N SER A 128 -8.75 30.88 17.98
CA SER A 128 -9.94 30.19 17.50
C SER A 128 -9.84 29.85 16.01
N GLU A 129 -9.40 30.82 15.19
CA GLU A 129 -9.15 30.62 13.76
C GLU A 129 -8.11 29.52 13.51
N ALA A 130 -6.96 29.58 14.20
CA ALA A 130 -5.90 28.60 14.07
C ALA A 130 -6.35 27.20 14.48
N LEU A 131 -7.04 27.09 15.60
CA LEU A 131 -7.62 25.82 16.09
C LEU A 131 -8.59 25.24 15.05
N HIS A 132 -9.49 26.08 14.51
CA HIS A 132 -10.48 25.65 13.53
C HIS A 132 -9.82 25.11 12.26
N VAL A 133 -8.84 25.83 11.70
CA VAL A 133 -8.09 25.41 10.52
C VAL A 133 -7.39 24.07 10.75
N LEU A 134 -6.71 23.92 11.89
CA LEU A 134 -5.99 22.68 12.21
C LEU A 134 -6.94 21.50 12.41
N VAL A 135 -8.00 21.69 13.18
CA VAL A 135 -8.98 20.61 13.45
C VAL A 135 -9.67 20.18 12.15
N GLN A 136 -10.09 21.12 11.31
CA GLN A 136 -10.68 20.79 10.02
C GLN A 136 -9.70 20.06 9.09
N GLY A 137 -8.43 20.49 9.04
CA GLY A 137 -7.40 19.83 8.26
C GLY A 137 -7.16 18.39 8.73
N TRP A 138 -7.10 18.15 10.04
CA TRP A 138 -6.93 16.82 10.61
C TRP A 138 -8.16 15.92 10.39
N GLU A 139 -9.39 16.47 10.49
CA GLU A 139 -10.60 15.71 10.21
C GLU A 139 -10.73 15.34 8.74
N GLN A 140 -10.37 16.26 7.84
CA GLN A 140 -10.37 15.97 6.40
C GLN A 140 -9.36 14.86 6.07
N ARG A 141 -8.14 14.97 6.59
CA ARG A 141 -7.12 13.92 6.42
C ARG A 141 -7.60 12.56 6.92
N ARG A 142 -8.21 12.51 8.12
CA ARG A 142 -8.77 11.26 8.65
C ARG A 142 -9.87 10.67 7.77
N LYS A 143 -10.65 11.51 7.07
CA LYS A 143 -11.63 11.03 6.09
C LYS A 143 -10.94 10.47 4.84
N ASP A 144 -9.91 11.18 4.34
CA ASP A 144 -9.16 10.75 3.18
C ASP A 144 -8.42 9.43 3.45
N ASP A 145 -7.80 9.28 4.63
CA ASP A 145 -7.16 8.04 5.09
C ASP A 145 -8.16 6.87 5.13
N ARG A 146 -9.37 7.11 5.65
CA ARG A 146 -10.43 6.10 5.68
C ARG A 146 -10.85 5.68 4.27
N ILE A 147 -11.01 6.63 3.36
CA ILE A 147 -11.35 6.33 1.95
C ILE A 147 -10.25 5.48 1.31
N GLN A 148 -8.97 5.77 1.59
CA GLN A 148 -7.85 4.97 1.08
C GLN A 148 -7.87 3.54 1.65
N VAL A 149 -8.09 3.39 2.95
CA VAL A 149 -8.19 2.07 3.59
C VAL A 149 -9.36 1.27 2.99
N ASP A 150 -10.53 1.88 2.86
CA ASP A 150 -11.71 1.23 2.28
C ASP A 150 -11.45 0.82 0.81
N ALA A 151 -10.77 1.66 0.03
CA ALA A 151 -10.40 1.33 -1.34
C ALA A 151 -9.39 0.18 -1.41
N ALA A 152 -8.42 0.14 -0.50
CA ALA A 152 -7.44 -0.95 -0.40
C ALA A 152 -8.12 -2.27 -0.03
N VAL A 153 -9.03 -2.27 0.94
CA VAL A 153 -9.82 -3.46 1.32
C VAL A 153 -10.63 -3.97 0.13
N GLN A 154 -11.36 -3.09 -0.57
CA GLN A 154 -12.14 -3.48 -1.74
C GLN A 154 -11.29 -4.05 -2.87
N ALA A 155 -10.08 -3.50 -3.09
CA ALA A 155 -9.15 -4.02 -4.07
C ALA A 155 -8.70 -5.44 -3.69
N LEU A 156 -8.31 -5.67 -2.43
CA LEU A 156 -7.88 -6.97 -1.94
C LEU A 156 -9.02 -8.02 -1.94
N GLU A 157 -10.25 -7.63 -1.61
CA GLU A 157 -11.43 -8.51 -1.70
C GLU A 157 -11.67 -8.97 -3.15
N LYS A 158 -11.53 -8.08 -4.13
CA LYS A 158 -11.62 -8.43 -5.56
C LYS A 158 -10.49 -9.37 -5.98
N VAL A 159 -9.26 -9.10 -5.55
CA VAL A 159 -8.10 -9.96 -5.81
C VAL A 159 -8.32 -11.36 -5.22
N ASP A 160 -8.72 -11.46 -3.94
CA ASP A 160 -8.98 -12.74 -3.27
C ASP A 160 -10.10 -13.53 -3.98
N ALA A 161 -11.21 -12.88 -4.32
CA ALA A 161 -12.31 -13.50 -5.05
C ALA A 161 -11.87 -14.02 -6.43
N ARG A 162 -11.11 -13.21 -7.18
CA ARG A 162 -10.57 -13.61 -8.49
C ARG A 162 -9.61 -14.79 -8.36
N ASN A 163 -8.68 -14.74 -7.42
CA ASN A 163 -7.72 -15.81 -7.20
C ASN A 163 -8.40 -17.14 -6.84
N ARG A 164 -9.45 -17.12 -6.03
CA ARG A 164 -10.26 -18.32 -5.72
C ARG A 164 -10.92 -18.91 -6.95
N LEU A 165 -11.55 -18.08 -7.79
CA LEU A 165 -12.12 -18.52 -9.06
C LEU A 165 -11.04 -19.06 -10.00
N ALA A 166 -9.88 -18.43 -10.07
CA ALA A 166 -8.76 -18.89 -10.87
C ALA A 166 -8.23 -20.25 -10.41
N MET A 167 -8.15 -20.49 -9.09
CA MET A 167 -7.79 -21.81 -8.53
C MET A 167 -8.80 -22.88 -8.96
N THR A 168 -10.09 -22.58 -8.93
CA THR A 168 -11.12 -23.53 -9.40
C THR A 168 -10.98 -23.82 -10.88
N SER A 169 -10.82 -22.77 -11.71
CA SER A 169 -10.61 -22.93 -13.17
C SER A 169 -9.31 -23.69 -13.47
N ALA A 170 -8.23 -23.46 -12.72
CA ALA A 170 -6.98 -24.19 -12.86
C ALA A 170 -7.14 -25.68 -12.54
N GLN A 171 -7.89 -26.03 -11.49
CA GLN A 171 -8.20 -27.42 -11.15
C GLN A 171 -9.04 -28.09 -12.24
N GLU A 172 -10.06 -27.43 -12.78
CA GLU A 172 -10.87 -27.93 -13.90
C GLU A 172 -10.00 -28.20 -15.12
N ILE A 173 -9.06 -27.29 -15.45
CA ILE A 173 -8.12 -27.47 -16.56
C ILE A 173 -7.21 -28.68 -16.32
N LEU A 174 -6.66 -28.83 -15.13
CA LEU A 174 -5.76 -29.95 -14.78
C LEU A 174 -6.46 -31.31 -14.74
N HIS A 175 -7.77 -31.36 -14.47
CA HIS A 175 -8.55 -32.60 -14.50
C HIS A 175 -8.95 -33.05 -15.93
N ARG A 176 -8.62 -32.29 -16.96
CA ARG A 176 -8.90 -32.66 -18.35
C ARG A 176 -8.04 -33.85 -18.78
N PRO A 177 -8.60 -34.85 -19.46
CA PRO A 177 -7.85 -36.05 -19.87
C PRO A 177 -6.79 -35.77 -20.96
N ASP A 178 -6.91 -34.64 -21.66
CA ASP A 178 -6.02 -34.24 -22.76
C ASP A 178 -4.81 -33.43 -22.30
N ILE A 179 -4.75 -33.01 -21.04
CA ILE A 179 -3.70 -32.11 -20.49
C ILE A 179 -2.31 -32.79 -20.44
N GLY A 180 -2.24 -34.08 -20.17
CA GLY A 180 -0.99 -34.82 -20.05
C GLY A 180 -0.22 -35.02 -21.37
N HIS A 181 -0.75 -34.56 -22.50
CA HIS A 181 -0.17 -34.75 -23.83
C HIS A 181 0.39 -33.45 -24.44
N ILE A 182 0.52 -32.39 -23.63
CA ILE A 182 1.05 -31.11 -24.08
C ILE A 182 2.28 -30.72 -23.27
N PRO A 183 3.17 -29.86 -23.80
CA PRO A 183 4.35 -29.39 -23.07
C PRO A 183 4.00 -28.71 -21.75
N ILE A 184 4.87 -28.88 -20.75
CA ILE A 184 4.67 -28.35 -19.39
C ILE A 184 4.46 -26.82 -19.40
N GLN A 185 5.16 -26.09 -20.26
CA GLN A 185 5.04 -24.64 -20.37
C GLN A 185 3.61 -24.20 -20.77
N VAL A 186 2.93 -25.01 -21.60
CA VAL A 186 1.52 -24.75 -21.97
C VAL A 186 0.60 -25.07 -20.80
N VAL A 187 0.91 -26.15 -20.04
CA VAL A 187 0.15 -26.48 -18.82
C VAL A 187 0.27 -25.38 -17.79
N GLU A 188 1.48 -24.90 -17.54
CA GLU A 188 1.74 -23.81 -16.57
C GLU A 188 1.04 -22.51 -16.97
N PHE A 189 1.08 -22.16 -18.26
CA PHE A 189 0.34 -21.02 -18.78
C PHE A 189 -1.18 -21.18 -18.55
N LEU A 190 -1.74 -22.35 -18.83
CA LEU A 190 -3.16 -22.61 -18.67
C LEU A 190 -3.62 -22.57 -17.22
N ARG A 191 -2.84 -23.19 -16.31
CA ARG A 191 -3.20 -23.22 -14.88
C ARG A 191 -2.93 -21.92 -14.14
N GLY A 192 -2.01 -21.11 -14.62
CA GLY A 192 -1.62 -19.83 -14.03
C GLY A 192 -2.32 -18.64 -14.70
N PRO A 193 -1.64 -17.93 -15.63
CA PRO A 193 -2.16 -16.71 -16.23
C PRO A 193 -3.53 -16.88 -16.87
N TRP A 194 -3.75 -18.00 -17.58
CA TRP A 194 -5.01 -18.19 -18.29
C TRP A 194 -6.20 -18.46 -17.37
N ALA A 195 -5.98 -19.17 -16.27
CA ALA A 195 -7.01 -19.35 -15.23
C ALA A 195 -7.41 -17.99 -14.60
N GLN A 196 -6.46 -17.06 -14.45
CA GLN A 196 -6.74 -15.70 -14.00
C GLN A 196 -7.59 -14.89 -15.00
N VAL A 197 -7.34 -15.07 -16.30
CA VAL A 197 -8.17 -14.46 -17.37
C VAL A 197 -9.60 -14.96 -17.31
N ILE A 198 -9.79 -16.28 -17.19
CA ILE A 198 -11.12 -16.89 -17.07
C ILE A 198 -11.85 -16.36 -15.84
N ALA A 199 -11.17 -16.32 -14.69
CA ALA A 199 -11.73 -15.83 -13.44
C ALA A 199 -12.10 -14.33 -13.53
N HIS A 200 -11.23 -13.52 -14.10
CA HIS A 200 -11.48 -12.09 -14.31
C HIS A 200 -12.73 -11.85 -15.18
N SER A 201 -12.84 -12.56 -16.27
CA SER A 201 -13.99 -12.47 -17.17
C SER A 201 -15.29 -12.89 -16.48
N SER A 202 -15.25 -13.97 -15.69
CA SER A 202 -16.42 -14.45 -14.95
C SER A 202 -16.89 -13.47 -13.88
N MET A 203 -15.95 -12.76 -13.21
CA MET A 203 -16.30 -11.72 -12.23
C MET A 203 -16.90 -10.47 -12.86
N GLY A 204 -16.52 -10.14 -14.08
CA GLY A 204 -17.05 -8.98 -14.82
C GLY A 204 -18.39 -9.22 -15.46
N ASP A 205 -18.87 -10.47 -15.49
CA ASP A 205 -20.09 -10.82 -16.19
C ASP A 205 -21.35 -10.53 -15.36
N THR A 206 -22.22 -9.74 -15.94
CA THR A 206 -23.57 -9.45 -15.41
C THR A 206 -24.67 -10.24 -16.10
N THR A 207 -24.33 -11.01 -17.15
CA THR A 207 -25.31 -11.72 -18.01
C THR A 207 -25.56 -13.14 -17.55
N GLY A 208 -24.71 -13.69 -16.65
CA GLY A 208 -24.79 -15.08 -16.18
C GLY A 208 -24.35 -16.09 -17.23
N SER A 209 -23.57 -15.67 -18.22
CA SER A 209 -22.99 -16.59 -19.22
C SER A 209 -21.98 -17.55 -18.55
N PRO A 210 -21.96 -18.84 -18.91
CA PRO A 210 -20.96 -19.77 -18.37
C PRO A 210 -19.54 -19.49 -18.86
N ASP A 211 -19.37 -18.81 -19.98
CA ASP A 211 -18.06 -18.39 -20.52
C ASP A 211 -18.20 -16.99 -21.18
N PRO A 212 -18.26 -15.92 -20.37
CA PRO A 212 -18.55 -14.54 -20.84
C PRO A 212 -17.44 -13.99 -21.70
N GLY A 213 -16.49 -14.55 -22.08
CA GLY A 213 -15.44 -14.07 -22.98
C GLY A 213 -15.03 -15.11 -24.04
N GLY A 214 -15.56 -16.34 -23.95
CA GLY A 214 -15.10 -17.46 -24.77
C GLY A 214 -13.68 -17.92 -24.39
N TYR A 215 -13.23 -17.58 -23.17
CA TYR A 215 -11.88 -17.89 -22.70
C TYR A 215 -11.74 -19.35 -22.25
N SER A 216 -12.80 -19.94 -21.68
CA SER A 216 -12.83 -21.35 -21.30
C SER A 216 -12.87 -22.27 -22.54
N GLU A 217 -13.63 -21.88 -23.59
CA GLU A 217 -13.64 -22.60 -24.85
C GLU A 217 -12.26 -22.63 -25.51
N LEU A 218 -11.49 -21.53 -25.40
CA LEU A 218 -10.18 -21.43 -25.98
C LEU A 218 -9.19 -22.46 -25.41
N VAL A 219 -9.36 -22.90 -24.13
CA VAL A 219 -8.52 -23.94 -23.50
C VAL A 219 -8.46 -25.21 -24.34
N GLY A 220 -9.60 -25.70 -24.78
CA GLY A 220 -9.63 -26.90 -25.64
C GLY A 220 -8.95 -26.71 -26.99
N ARG A 221 -9.14 -25.54 -27.60
CA ARG A 221 -8.49 -25.20 -28.88
C ARG A 221 -6.97 -25.03 -28.72
N LEU A 222 -6.52 -24.46 -27.61
CA LEU A 222 -5.10 -24.30 -27.31
C LEU A 222 -4.42 -25.68 -27.08
N ILE A 223 -5.05 -26.56 -26.27
CA ILE A 223 -4.57 -27.92 -26.06
C ILE A 223 -4.47 -28.69 -27.38
N TRP A 224 -5.51 -28.60 -28.24
CA TRP A 224 -5.48 -29.21 -29.54
C TRP A 224 -4.33 -28.67 -30.41
N SER A 225 -4.14 -27.34 -30.45
CA SER A 225 -3.09 -26.70 -31.25
C SER A 225 -1.67 -27.01 -30.78
N ALA A 226 -1.52 -27.33 -29.50
CA ALA A 226 -0.24 -27.69 -28.88
C ALA A 226 0.15 -29.16 -29.09
N ARG A 227 -0.63 -29.93 -29.85
CA ARG A 227 -0.41 -31.37 -30.14
C ARG A 227 -0.06 -31.59 -31.62
N PRO A 228 1.21 -31.59 -32.00
CA PRO A 228 1.62 -31.74 -33.40
C PRO A 228 1.11 -33.01 -34.09
N GLU A 229 0.89 -34.10 -33.34
CA GLU A 229 0.38 -35.36 -33.88
C GLU A 229 -1.06 -35.22 -34.40
N LEU A 230 -1.86 -34.34 -33.79
CA LEU A 230 -3.24 -34.08 -34.20
C LEU A 230 -3.30 -33.00 -35.28
N THR A 231 -2.56 -31.92 -35.11
CA THR A 231 -2.63 -30.74 -35.99
C THR A 231 -2.02 -30.98 -37.38
N ARG A 232 -1.06 -31.88 -37.47
CA ARG A 232 -0.53 -32.35 -38.77
C ARG A 232 -1.59 -32.96 -39.71
N ARG A 233 -2.69 -33.48 -39.13
CA ARG A 233 -3.82 -34.02 -39.90
C ARG A 233 -4.74 -32.96 -40.50
N SER A 234 -4.73 -31.75 -39.89
CA SER A 234 -5.59 -30.62 -40.30
C SER A 234 -4.81 -29.31 -40.34
N PRO A 235 -3.77 -29.18 -41.23
CA PRO A 235 -2.92 -27.99 -41.23
C PRO A 235 -3.64 -26.71 -41.64
N ALA A 236 -4.67 -26.81 -42.51
CA ALA A 236 -5.47 -25.67 -42.93
C ALA A 236 -6.33 -25.12 -41.74
N GLU A 237 -6.85 -26.01 -40.92
CA GLU A 237 -7.62 -25.64 -39.71
C GLU A 237 -6.71 -24.96 -38.68
N LEU A 238 -5.50 -25.50 -38.43
CA LEU A 238 -4.51 -24.88 -37.56
C LEU A 238 -4.13 -23.49 -38.06
N ALA A 239 -3.81 -23.33 -39.37
CA ALA A 239 -3.46 -22.04 -39.94
C ALA A 239 -4.56 -20.98 -39.80
N ALA A 240 -5.82 -21.38 -39.90
CA ALA A 240 -6.95 -20.51 -39.73
C ALA A 240 -7.23 -20.16 -38.25
N LEU A 241 -6.86 -21.06 -37.31
CA LEU A 241 -7.05 -20.89 -35.88
C LEU A 241 -6.01 -19.95 -35.25
N ILE A 242 -4.73 -20.08 -35.63
CA ILE A 242 -3.58 -19.37 -35.03
C ILE A 242 -3.85 -17.86 -34.84
N PRO A 243 -4.20 -17.07 -35.88
CA PRO A 243 -4.35 -15.61 -35.70
C PRO A 243 -5.46 -15.25 -34.74
N LYS A 244 -6.60 -15.97 -34.76
CA LYS A 244 -7.73 -15.75 -33.88
C LYS A 244 -7.39 -16.10 -32.43
N MET A 245 -6.68 -17.20 -32.23
CA MET A 245 -6.25 -17.67 -30.93
C MET A 245 -5.23 -16.70 -30.31
N ILE A 246 -4.21 -16.26 -31.05
CA ILE A 246 -3.21 -15.30 -30.55
C ILE A 246 -3.87 -13.96 -30.19
N ALA A 247 -4.77 -13.46 -31.03
CA ALA A 247 -5.50 -12.23 -30.74
C ALA A 247 -6.29 -12.35 -29.43
N LYS A 248 -6.99 -13.49 -29.25
CA LYS A 248 -7.80 -13.73 -28.04
C LYS A 248 -6.95 -13.95 -26.79
N LEU A 249 -5.79 -14.60 -26.92
CA LEU A 249 -4.84 -14.76 -25.82
C LEU A 249 -4.31 -13.40 -25.33
N ARG A 250 -3.91 -12.53 -26.28
CA ARG A 250 -3.43 -11.17 -25.94
C ARG A 250 -4.56 -10.33 -25.30
N GLU A 251 -5.75 -10.33 -25.88
CA GLU A 251 -6.91 -9.63 -25.31
C GLU A 251 -7.14 -10.02 -23.84
N GLY A 252 -7.13 -11.33 -23.54
CA GLY A 252 -7.31 -11.81 -22.17
C GLY A 252 -6.19 -11.40 -21.22
N LEU A 253 -4.93 -11.50 -21.65
CA LEU A 253 -3.77 -11.11 -20.84
C LEU A 253 -3.73 -9.60 -20.61
N ASP A 254 -4.08 -8.79 -21.61
CA ASP A 254 -4.18 -7.34 -21.47
C ASP A 254 -5.29 -6.94 -20.47
N ALA A 255 -6.40 -7.66 -20.46
CA ALA A 255 -7.52 -7.40 -19.55
C ALA A 255 -7.13 -7.56 -18.07
N ILE A 256 -6.20 -8.48 -17.75
CA ILE A 256 -5.66 -8.65 -16.39
C ILE A 256 -4.35 -7.90 -16.18
N GLN A 257 -3.90 -7.10 -17.15
CA GLN A 257 -2.62 -6.38 -17.12
C GLN A 257 -1.41 -7.29 -16.85
N TYR A 258 -1.42 -8.50 -17.44
CA TYR A 258 -0.34 -9.46 -17.23
C TYR A 258 0.90 -9.06 -18.04
N PRO A 259 2.11 -9.01 -17.43
CA PRO A 259 3.31 -8.54 -18.09
C PRO A 259 3.68 -9.43 -19.30
N PRO A 260 3.92 -8.86 -20.50
CA PRO A 260 4.21 -9.62 -21.71
C PRO A 260 5.53 -10.39 -21.62
N GLU A 261 6.51 -9.92 -20.84
CA GLU A 261 7.80 -10.58 -20.59
C GLU A 261 7.63 -11.96 -19.93
N HIS A 262 6.62 -12.15 -19.08
CA HIS A 262 6.32 -13.42 -18.42
C HIS A 262 5.61 -14.43 -19.32
N THR A 263 5.10 -14.00 -20.46
CA THR A 263 4.41 -14.87 -21.43
C THR A 263 5.22 -15.17 -22.68
N SER A 264 6.37 -14.53 -22.87
CA SER A 264 7.23 -14.69 -24.05
C SER A 264 7.63 -16.15 -24.29
N ALA A 265 8.11 -16.84 -23.24
CA ALA A 265 8.52 -18.24 -23.33
C ALA A 265 7.37 -19.18 -23.77
N PHE A 266 6.16 -18.92 -23.27
CA PHE A 266 4.96 -19.66 -23.68
C PHE A 266 4.66 -19.44 -25.18
N PHE A 267 4.70 -18.19 -25.67
CA PHE A 267 4.44 -17.89 -27.08
C PHE A 267 5.52 -18.48 -27.98
N ASP A 268 6.79 -18.50 -27.56
CA ASP A 268 7.89 -19.10 -28.32
C ASP A 268 7.69 -20.62 -28.44
N VAL A 269 7.35 -21.31 -27.37
CA VAL A 269 7.04 -22.75 -27.39
C VAL A 269 5.81 -23.02 -28.27
N LEU A 270 4.75 -22.24 -28.15
CA LEU A 270 3.55 -22.41 -28.95
C LEU A 270 3.85 -22.20 -30.46
N MET A 271 4.65 -21.19 -30.78
CA MET A 271 5.09 -20.93 -32.15
C MET A 271 5.92 -22.08 -32.71
N ALA A 272 6.85 -22.62 -31.92
CA ALA A 272 7.68 -23.78 -32.34
C ALA A 272 6.81 -25.02 -32.64
N LEU A 273 5.80 -25.30 -31.78
CA LEU A 273 4.86 -26.42 -32.01
C LEU A 273 4.05 -26.23 -33.30
N HIS A 274 3.56 -25.02 -33.55
CA HIS A 274 2.81 -24.71 -34.76
C HIS A 274 3.68 -24.82 -36.02
N GLN A 275 4.94 -24.34 -35.99
CA GLN A 275 5.90 -24.51 -37.09
C GLN A 275 6.21 -25.97 -37.36
N GLN A 276 6.37 -26.79 -36.31
CA GLN A 276 6.59 -28.24 -36.46
C GLN A 276 5.38 -28.93 -37.09
N ALA A 277 4.17 -28.53 -36.74
CA ALA A 277 2.92 -29.08 -37.29
C ALA A 277 2.73 -28.72 -38.78
N LEU A 278 3.13 -27.51 -39.20
CA LEU A 278 2.95 -26.98 -40.55
C LEU A 278 4.08 -27.37 -41.51
N ARG A 279 5.20 -27.98 -41.02
CA ARG A 279 6.29 -28.46 -41.92
C ARG A 279 5.80 -29.59 -42.80
N PRO A 280 6.09 -29.57 -44.12
CA PRO A 280 5.74 -30.67 -45.03
C PRO A 280 6.49 -31.94 -44.64
N VAL A 281 5.83 -33.08 -44.73
CA VAL A 281 6.30 -34.42 -44.28
C VAL A 281 7.65 -34.80 -44.85
N LYS A 282 8.02 -34.32 -46.06
CA LYS A 282 9.35 -34.58 -46.70
C LYS A 282 10.51 -33.92 -45.95
N ALA A 283 10.29 -32.81 -45.25
CA ALA A 283 11.34 -32.13 -44.47
C ALA A 283 11.46 -32.71 -43.04
N ALA A 284 10.45 -33.43 -42.54
CA ALA A 284 10.44 -34.01 -41.20
C ALA A 284 11.34 -35.26 -41.09
N VAL A 285 11.54 -36.01 -42.17
CA VAL A 285 12.37 -37.23 -42.18
C VAL A 285 13.87 -36.91 -42.13
N GLU A 286 14.27 -35.74 -42.65
CA GLU A 286 15.68 -35.29 -42.61
C GLU A 286 16.05 -34.59 -41.28
N ALA A 287 15.07 -34.05 -40.58
CA ALA A 287 15.28 -33.34 -39.29
C ALA A 287 15.33 -34.27 -38.08
N ASP A 288 14.80 -35.49 -38.19
CA ASP A 288 14.80 -36.49 -37.07
C ASP A 288 16.20 -37.10 -36.84
N GLN A 289 17.19 -36.77 -37.68
CA GLN A 289 18.59 -37.17 -37.55
C GLN A 289 19.51 -36.06 -37.01
N ALA A 290 19.01 -34.86 -36.72
CA ALA A 290 19.77 -33.83 -36.08
C ALA A 290 19.44 -33.83 -34.57
N PRO A 291 20.43 -33.72 -33.64
CA PRO A 291 20.16 -33.65 -32.24
C PRO A 291 19.29 -32.41 -31.99
N SER A 292 18.10 -32.64 -31.41
CA SER A 292 17.18 -31.58 -31.01
C SER A 292 17.88 -30.69 -29.99
N SER A 293 18.41 -29.56 -30.44
CA SER A 293 18.76 -28.45 -29.58
C SER A 293 17.45 -27.75 -29.17
N VAL A 294 16.76 -28.37 -28.22
CA VAL A 294 15.81 -27.64 -27.36
C VAL A 294 16.66 -26.67 -26.58
N PRO A 295 16.45 -25.35 -26.68
CA PRO A 295 17.15 -24.42 -25.81
C PRO A 295 16.93 -24.87 -24.36
N PRO A 296 17.97 -24.85 -23.51
CA PRO A 296 17.78 -25.21 -22.09
C PRO A 296 16.72 -24.27 -21.53
N ALA A 297 15.75 -24.88 -20.88
CA ALA A 297 14.70 -24.21 -20.13
C ALA A 297 15.34 -23.50 -18.92
N ASN A 298 15.96 -22.35 -19.18
CA ASN A 298 16.46 -21.43 -18.17
C ASN A 298 16.03 -20.01 -18.55
N SER A 299 14.75 -19.81 -18.74
CA SER A 299 14.11 -18.54 -18.52
C SER A 299 13.13 -18.81 -17.40
N GLU A 300 13.56 -18.52 -16.21
CA GLU A 300 12.71 -18.52 -15.01
C GLU A 300 11.52 -17.63 -15.33
N ILE A 301 10.38 -18.26 -15.67
CA ILE A 301 9.09 -17.64 -15.56
C ILE A 301 8.90 -17.52 -14.06
N ARG A 302 9.38 -16.44 -13.47
CA ARG A 302 9.00 -16.07 -12.10
C ARG A 302 7.58 -15.53 -12.18
N PRO A 303 6.57 -16.28 -11.71
CA PRO A 303 5.33 -15.64 -11.33
C PRO A 303 5.70 -14.64 -10.22
N LEU A 304 5.05 -13.49 -10.17
CA LEU A 304 5.17 -12.51 -9.10
C LEU A 304 4.86 -13.09 -7.70
N LEU A 305 4.44 -14.34 -7.63
CA LEU A 305 4.19 -15.14 -6.45
C LEU A 305 4.69 -16.56 -6.76
N GLU A 306 5.59 -17.07 -5.92
CA GLU A 306 6.31 -18.34 -6.10
C GLU A 306 5.44 -19.57 -6.40
N GLU A 307 6.08 -20.59 -6.99
CA GLU A 307 5.51 -21.92 -7.30
C GLU A 307 4.63 -22.46 -6.16
N GLY A 308 3.33 -22.56 -6.41
CA GLY A 308 2.35 -23.22 -5.53
C GLY A 308 1.04 -22.49 -5.36
N ASP A 309 1.02 -21.16 -5.33
CA ASP A 309 -0.20 -20.39 -5.20
C ASP A 309 -0.42 -19.59 -6.49
N ASN A 310 -1.44 -19.92 -7.27
CA ASN A 310 -1.85 -19.21 -8.49
C ASN A 310 -2.42 -17.82 -8.17
N LEU A 311 -1.76 -17.10 -7.25
CA LEU A 311 -2.15 -15.77 -6.83
C LEU A 311 -1.64 -14.76 -7.87
N TRP A 312 -2.52 -13.92 -8.34
CA TRP A 312 -2.19 -12.80 -9.21
C TRP A 312 -2.79 -11.50 -8.67
N MET A 313 -2.02 -10.44 -8.70
CA MET A 313 -2.45 -9.08 -8.40
C MET A 313 -1.99 -8.15 -9.51
N ALA A 314 -2.92 -7.43 -10.13
CA ALA A 314 -2.59 -6.48 -11.17
C ALA A 314 -1.80 -5.28 -10.59
N PRO A 315 -0.91 -4.63 -11.36
CA PRO A 315 -0.09 -3.51 -10.87
C PRO A 315 -0.89 -2.37 -10.24
N MET A 316 -2.08 -2.07 -10.79
CA MET A 316 -2.97 -1.06 -10.21
C MET A 316 -3.56 -1.50 -8.86
N GLU A 317 -3.94 -2.77 -8.72
CA GLU A 317 -4.45 -3.33 -7.46
C GLU A 317 -3.36 -3.33 -6.39
N ALA A 318 -2.14 -3.70 -6.76
CA ALA A 318 -0.97 -3.65 -5.89
C ALA A 318 -0.69 -2.21 -5.42
N LYS A 319 -0.76 -1.23 -6.32
CA LYS A 319 -0.58 0.17 -5.97
C LYS A 319 -1.66 0.70 -5.01
N VAL A 320 -2.92 0.36 -5.24
CA VAL A 320 -4.05 0.81 -4.39
C VAL A 320 -3.99 0.18 -3.01
N SER A 321 -3.62 -1.11 -2.92
CA SER A 321 -3.51 -1.83 -1.65
C SER A 321 -2.21 -1.58 -0.90
N GLY A 322 -1.22 -0.89 -1.54
CA GLY A 322 0.11 -0.73 -0.96
C GLY A 322 0.86 -2.06 -0.86
N PHE A 323 0.70 -2.94 -1.85
CA PHE A 323 1.35 -4.23 -1.86
C PHE A 323 2.87 -4.10 -1.93
N MET A 324 3.56 -4.79 -1.02
CA MET A 324 5.01 -4.83 -0.97
C MET A 324 5.47 -6.23 -1.35
N GLU A 325 6.28 -6.31 -2.38
CA GLU A 325 6.97 -7.52 -2.79
C GLU A 325 8.24 -7.66 -1.95
N PHE A 326 8.38 -8.77 -1.23
CA PHE A 326 9.63 -9.06 -0.51
C PHE A 326 10.67 -9.54 -1.51
N THR A 327 11.80 -8.86 -1.59
CA THR A 327 12.98 -9.32 -2.33
C THR A 327 13.73 -10.40 -1.54
N GLU A 328 14.30 -11.39 -2.22
CA GLU A 328 15.02 -12.55 -1.63
C GLU A 328 16.13 -12.23 -0.59
N GLY A 329 16.51 -10.96 -0.43
CA GLY A 329 17.45 -10.52 0.61
C GLY A 329 16.89 -10.53 2.04
N ASP A 330 15.59 -10.57 2.21
CA ASP A 330 14.91 -10.56 3.53
C ASP A 330 14.63 -11.97 4.08
N ALA A 331 15.02 -13.02 3.37
CA ALA A 331 14.73 -14.43 3.67
C ALA A 331 15.50 -15.01 4.87
N ASP A 332 16.41 -14.27 5.50
CA ASP A 332 17.16 -14.76 6.69
C ASP A 332 16.27 -14.99 7.93
N PHE A 333 15.02 -14.53 7.89
CA PHE A 333 14.04 -14.78 8.97
C PHE A 333 13.09 -15.95 8.72
N ALA A 334 13.06 -16.54 7.51
CA ALA A 334 12.18 -17.66 7.16
C ALA A 334 12.62 -19.01 7.79
N GLN A 335 13.76 -19.08 8.50
CA GLN A 335 14.24 -20.28 9.17
C GLN A 335 13.98 -20.32 10.68
N SER A 336 13.23 -19.38 11.25
CA SER A 336 12.74 -19.59 12.59
C SER A 336 11.60 -20.62 12.54
N ASN A 337 11.85 -21.86 12.98
CA ASN A 337 10.87 -22.88 13.30
C ASN A 337 9.93 -22.42 14.45
N LEU A 338 9.30 -21.29 14.28
CA LEU A 338 8.15 -20.92 15.09
C LEU A 338 6.97 -21.78 14.58
N PRO A 339 6.28 -22.51 15.46
CA PRO A 339 5.02 -23.14 15.09
C PRO A 339 4.17 -22.05 14.46
N ALA A 340 3.45 -22.36 13.37
CA ALA A 340 2.55 -21.45 12.70
C ALA A 340 1.77 -20.66 13.76
N ALA A 341 2.28 -19.50 14.11
CA ALA A 341 1.72 -18.68 15.16
C ALA A 341 0.32 -18.34 14.69
N ALA A 342 -0.67 -18.65 15.50
CA ALA A 342 -2.05 -18.32 15.17
C ALA A 342 -2.06 -16.84 14.76
N MET A 343 -2.50 -16.57 13.52
CA MET A 343 -2.52 -15.21 12.96
C MET A 343 -3.21 -14.29 13.96
N PRO A 344 -2.65 -13.11 14.21
CA PRO A 344 -3.27 -12.16 15.12
C PRO A 344 -4.68 -11.80 14.61
N PRO A 345 -5.67 -11.63 15.49
CA PRO A 345 -6.99 -11.22 15.08
C PRO A 345 -6.96 -9.83 14.43
N VAL A 346 -7.90 -9.57 13.49
CA VAL A 346 -8.09 -8.24 12.91
C VAL A 346 -8.28 -7.22 14.04
N GLY A 347 -7.59 -6.09 13.95
CA GLY A 347 -7.51 -5.07 15.00
C GLY A 347 -6.26 -5.16 15.88
N SER A 348 -5.47 -6.22 15.79
CA SER A 348 -4.21 -6.35 16.54
C SER A 348 -3.14 -5.40 16.00
N TRP A 349 -2.37 -4.83 16.94
CA TRP A 349 -1.17 -4.07 16.61
C TRP A 349 0.02 -5.01 16.48
N VAL A 350 0.78 -4.82 15.41
CA VAL A 350 1.99 -5.59 15.10
C VAL A 350 3.10 -4.65 14.68
N GLU A 351 4.33 -5.10 14.78
CA GLU A 351 5.50 -4.40 14.22
C GLU A 351 5.93 -5.11 12.94
N LEU A 352 5.94 -4.38 11.85
CA LEU A 352 6.41 -4.86 10.55
C LEU A 352 7.76 -4.24 10.23
N LYS A 353 8.68 -5.05 9.72
CA LYS A 353 9.95 -4.57 9.20
C LYS A 353 9.79 -4.17 7.74
N VAL A 354 9.84 -2.88 7.46
CA VAL A 354 9.69 -2.30 6.12
C VAL A 354 10.92 -1.47 5.80
N ASN A 355 11.63 -1.80 4.71
CA ASN A 355 12.86 -1.10 4.31
C ASN A 355 13.88 -0.97 5.48
N ASP A 356 14.14 -2.09 6.18
CA ASP A 356 15.00 -2.17 7.36
C ASP A 356 14.57 -1.34 8.59
N ARG A 357 13.36 -0.84 8.63
CA ARG A 357 12.77 -0.11 9.76
C ARG A 357 11.58 -0.87 10.33
N TRP A 358 11.50 -0.96 11.66
CA TRP A 358 10.31 -1.47 12.34
C TRP A 358 9.24 -0.39 12.37
N ILE A 359 8.06 -0.72 11.84
CA ILE A 359 6.92 0.18 11.81
C ILE A 359 5.77 -0.49 12.55
N ARG A 360 5.20 0.22 13.51
CA ARG A 360 4.02 -0.23 14.23
C ARG A 360 2.77 -0.01 13.38
N THR A 361 2.06 -1.10 13.09
CA THR A 361 0.88 -1.13 12.22
C THR A 361 -0.22 -1.95 12.84
N GLN A 362 -1.45 -1.73 12.41
CA GLN A 362 -2.61 -2.50 12.84
C GLN A 362 -3.06 -3.42 11.71
N LEU A 363 -3.31 -4.70 11.99
CA LEU A 363 -3.96 -5.60 11.04
C LEU A 363 -5.40 -5.15 10.84
N THR A 364 -5.70 -4.54 9.71
CA THR A 364 -7.01 -3.94 9.42
C THR A 364 -7.93 -4.91 8.71
N TRP A 365 -7.36 -5.77 7.86
CA TRP A 365 -8.10 -6.78 7.13
C TRP A 365 -7.23 -8.00 6.84
N ALA A 366 -7.88 -9.16 6.80
CA ALA A 366 -7.29 -10.43 6.39
C ALA A 366 -8.27 -11.16 5.48
N SER A 367 -7.76 -11.82 4.43
CA SER A 367 -8.60 -12.66 3.58
C SER A 367 -9.16 -13.85 4.39
N PRO A 368 -10.35 -14.37 4.04
CA PRO A 368 -10.98 -15.49 4.75
C PRO A 368 -10.10 -16.74 4.87
N HIS A 369 -9.16 -16.91 3.94
CA HIS A 369 -8.24 -18.04 3.91
C HIS A 369 -6.84 -17.70 4.44
N GLY A 370 -6.61 -16.48 4.92
CA GLY A 370 -5.33 -16.04 5.45
C GLY A 370 -4.21 -15.96 4.41
N THR A 371 -4.55 -15.71 3.15
CA THR A 371 -3.57 -15.59 2.05
C THR A 371 -3.10 -14.16 1.81
N LEU A 372 -3.96 -13.18 2.12
CA LEU A 372 -3.71 -11.76 1.95
C LEU A 372 -4.03 -11.00 3.24
N PHE A 373 -3.21 -10.03 3.56
CA PHE A 373 -3.33 -9.19 4.75
C PHE A 373 -3.19 -7.73 4.39
N LEU A 374 -3.95 -6.87 5.08
CA LEU A 374 -3.83 -5.42 5.01
C LEU A 374 -3.50 -4.88 6.38
N PHE A 375 -2.42 -4.14 6.45
CA PHE A 375 -1.98 -3.41 7.64
C PHE A 375 -2.13 -1.92 7.41
N THR A 376 -2.52 -1.21 8.45
CA THR A 376 -2.67 0.25 8.40
C THR A 376 -1.82 0.86 9.51
N GLY A 377 -0.96 1.79 9.15
CA GLY A 377 -0.19 2.59 10.08
C GLY A 377 -1.04 3.64 10.78
N ALA A 378 -0.51 4.27 11.83
CA ALA A 378 -1.18 5.31 12.61
C ALA A 378 -1.61 6.53 11.76
N SER A 379 -0.99 6.74 10.61
CA SER A 379 -1.25 7.83 9.66
C SER A 379 -2.14 7.43 8.47
N GLY A 380 -2.84 6.28 8.53
CA GLY A 380 -3.73 5.82 7.46
C GLY A 380 -3.04 5.15 6.27
N ASN A 381 -1.72 5.09 6.25
CA ASN A 381 -1.00 4.40 5.17
C ASN A 381 -1.25 2.90 5.23
N THR A 382 -1.56 2.33 4.07
CA THR A 382 -1.85 0.92 3.90
C THR A 382 -0.64 0.16 3.37
N GLN A 383 -0.46 -1.06 3.88
CA GLN A 383 0.52 -2.03 3.39
C GLN A 383 -0.16 -3.38 3.31
N SER A 384 -0.13 -4.01 2.14
CA SER A 384 -0.64 -5.36 1.98
C SER A 384 0.49 -6.35 1.71
N MET A 385 0.30 -7.57 2.14
CA MET A 385 1.26 -8.66 1.95
C MET A 385 0.55 -10.00 1.89
N THR A 386 1.28 -11.01 1.42
CA THR A 386 0.87 -12.41 1.45
C THR A 386 1.27 -13.07 2.77
N SER A 387 0.72 -14.26 3.03
CA SER A 387 0.97 -15.08 4.24
C SER A 387 2.36 -15.73 4.31
N ARG A 388 3.25 -15.47 3.36
CA ARG A 388 4.60 -16.07 3.31
C ARG A 388 5.66 -15.16 3.86
#